data_5d110c8fdf6de2f47f315f91e9a9874b
#
_entry.id   5d110c8fdf6de2f47f315f91e9a9874b
#
_cell.length_a   1.000
_cell.length_b   1.000
_cell.length_c   1.000
_cell.angle_alpha   90.00
_cell.angle_beta   90.00
_cell.angle_gamma   90.00
#
_symmetry.space_group_name_H-M   'P 1'
#
loop_
_entity.id
_entity.type
_entity.pdbx_description
1 polymer ?
#
loop_
_entity_poly.entity_id
_entity_poly.type
_entity_poly.pdbx_seq_one_letter_code
_entity_poly.pdbx_strand_id
1 'polypeptide(L)'
;MLLTGKEMLKFLRKYDLKKCRLGVSVHSSKAGKPMSKKLMMAYPAIFRAEENGGYYIEFPDLEGVYTGISENDLPLGLEMASEVLGMMLSEFIQNGEKFNAPSPINMIKHRETEFVTLVAVDVSQYFEKDKLVKKTLSIPKWVDERGKKLGVDFSALLTQAILETTE
;
A
#
# COMPACT_ATOMS: atom_id res chain seq x y z
N MET A 1 -4.55 -6.93 -17.49
CA MET A 1 -4.57 -5.51 -17.95
C MET A 1 -3.54 -4.77 -17.12
N LEU A 2 -2.46 -4.32 -17.74
CA LEU A 2 -1.37 -3.63 -17.04
C LEU A 2 -1.78 -2.17 -16.78
N LEU A 3 -1.77 -1.76 -15.53
CA LEU A 3 -2.03 -0.37 -15.14
C LEU A 3 -0.74 0.44 -15.26
N THR A 4 -0.83 1.61 -15.87
CA THR A 4 0.26 2.60 -15.82
C THR A 4 0.26 3.27 -14.43
N GLY A 5 1.40 3.83 -13.99
CA GLY A 5 1.46 4.56 -12.72
C GLY A 5 0.38 5.64 -12.58
N LYS A 6 -0.03 6.26 -13.70
CA LYS A 6 -1.15 7.24 -13.75
C LYS A 6 -2.52 6.61 -13.47
N GLU A 7 -2.76 5.42 -13.98
CA GLU A 7 -4.02 4.71 -13.77
C GLU A 7 -4.10 4.14 -12.35
N MET A 8 -2.97 3.74 -11.78
CA MET A 8 -2.88 3.30 -10.41
C MET A 8 -3.15 4.44 -9.41
N LEU A 9 -2.64 5.64 -9.67
CA LEU A 9 -3.00 6.82 -8.86
C LEU A 9 -4.49 7.17 -8.98
N LYS A 10 -5.09 7.00 -10.15
CA LYS A 10 -6.56 7.13 -10.32
C LYS A 10 -7.32 6.02 -9.56
N PHE A 11 -6.80 4.80 -9.59
CA PHE A 11 -7.37 3.67 -8.84
C PHE A 11 -7.28 3.94 -7.34
N LEU A 12 -6.13 4.34 -6.83
CA LEU A 12 -5.93 4.71 -5.43
C LEU A 12 -6.83 5.88 -5.01
N ARG A 13 -7.00 6.91 -5.86
CA ARG A 13 -7.95 8.01 -5.62
C ARG A 13 -9.41 7.56 -5.61
N LYS A 14 -9.78 6.59 -6.44
CA LYS A 14 -11.15 6.07 -6.51
C LYS A 14 -11.54 5.30 -5.24
N TYR A 15 -10.59 4.63 -4.61
CA TYR A 15 -10.82 3.90 -3.35
C TYR A 15 -10.67 4.79 -2.10
N ASP A 16 -9.89 5.87 -2.15
CA ASP A 16 -9.70 6.79 -1.01
C ASP A 16 -10.86 7.80 -0.84
N LEU A 17 -11.80 7.90 -1.77
CA LEU A 17 -12.76 9.00 -1.84
C LEU A 17 -14.23 8.66 -1.69
N LYS A 18 -14.62 7.45 -1.36
CA LYS A 18 -16.05 7.20 -1.05
C LYS A 18 -16.23 6.50 0.28
N LYS A 19 -16.30 7.35 1.34
CA LYS A 19 -17.15 7.18 2.53
C LYS A 19 -17.87 5.84 2.61
N CYS A 20 -17.30 4.88 3.32
CA CYS A 20 -18.13 3.97 4.07
C CYS A 20 -18.81 4.78 5.19
N ARG A 21 -20.10 5.12 4.96
CA ARG A 21 -20.99 5.59 6.01
C ARG A 21 -21.33 4.38 6.89
N LEU A 22 -20.49 4.09 7.84
CA LEU A 22 -20.85 3.30 9.01
C LEU A 22 -20.50 4.17 10.21
N GLY A 23 -21.52 4.49 10.97
CA GLY A 23 -21.45 5.37 12.13
C GLY A 23 -20.47 4.82 13.17
N VAL A 24 -19.31 5.43 13.24
CA VAL A 24 -18.41 5.32 14.37
C VAL A 24 -18.19 6.73 14.89
N SER A 25 -18.64 6.94 16.11
CA SER A 25 -18.41 8.14 16.90
C SER A 25 -16.91 8.47 16.91
N VAL A 26 -16.54 9.57 16.30
CA VAL A 26 -15.17 10.07 16.34
C VAL A 26 -14.94 10.70 17.70
N HIS A 27 -14.24 10.02 18.59
CA HIS A 27 -13.64 10.65 19.74
C HIS A 27 -12.52 11.59 19.25
N SER A 28 -12.72 12.86 19.46
CA SER A 28 -11.73 13.92 19.26
C SER A 28 -10.51 13.64 20.13
N SER A 29 -9.43 13.17 19.53
CA SER A 29 -8.11 13.09 20.15
C SER A 29 -7.26 14.26 19.68
N LYS A 30 -6.72 14.96 20.66
CA LYS A 30 -5.86 16.16 20.58
C LYS A 30 -4.75 16.02 19.54
N ALA A 31 -4.39 17.17 18.95
CA ALA A 31 -3.28 17.39 18.03
C ALA A 31 -2.04 16.56 18.35
N GLY A 32 -1.68 15.65 17.47
CA GLY A 32 -0.47 14.87 17.57
C GLY A 32 -0.09 14.28 16.22
N LYS A 33 1.09 14.61 15.72
CA LYS A 33 1.82 14.09 14.57
C LYS A 33 1.03 13.97 13.26
N PRO A 34 1.56 14.45 12.13
CA PRO A 34 0.97 14.16 10.83
C PRO A 34 0.95 12.63 10.65
N MET A 35 -0.25 12.06 10.63
CA MET A 35 -0.44 10.65 10.28
C MET A 35 -0.01 10.50 8.82
N SER A 36 1.07 9.75 8.57
CA SER A 36 1.37 9.27 7.23
C SER A 36 0.10 8.57 6.71
N LYS A 37 -0.41 9.02 5.57
CA LYS A 37 -1.57 8.39 4.94
C LYS A 37 -1.24 6.92 4.72
N LYS A 38 -2.02 6.01 5.32
CA LYS A 38 -1.90 4.58 5.08
C LYS A 38 -2.19 4.27 3.63
N LEU A 39 -1.33 3.49 3.00
CA LEU A 39 -1.53 2.98 1.65
C LEU A 39 -1.97 1.51 1.75
N MET A 40 -3.27 1.31 2.01
CA MET A 40 -3.84 -0.02 2.13
C MET A 40 -4.07 -0.64 0.76
N MET A 41 -3.47 -1.80 0.53
CA MET A 41 -3.67 -2.63 -0.65
C MET A 41 -4.03 -4.06 -0.24
N ALA A 42 -4.78 -4.77 -1.10
CA ALA A 42 -5.16 -6.15 -0.85
C ALA A 42 -5.10 -6.95 -2.15
N TYR A 43 -4.48 -8.11 -2.11
CA TYR A 43 -4.34 -9.03 -3.24
C TYR A 43 -4.80 -10.43 -2.88
N PRO A 44 -5.36 -11.18 -3.84
CA PRO A 44 -5.64 -12.59 -3.66
C PRO A 44 -4.33 -13.38 -3.57
N ALA A 45 -4.25 -14.29 -2.61
CA ALA A 45 -3.16 -15.23 -2.45
C ALA A 45 -3.71 -16.65 -2.47
N ILE A 46 -3.02 -17.55 -3.16
CA ILE A 46 -3.30 -18.99 -3.21
C ILE A 46 -2.41 -19.67 -2.19
N PHE A 47 -3.03 -20.39 -1.27
CA PHE A 47 -2.34 -21.21 -0.28
C PHE A 47 -2.41 -22.67 -0.70
N ARG A 48 -1.26 -23.30 -0.88
CA ARG A 48 -1.09 -24.71 -1.23
C ARG A 48 -0.42 -25.43 -0.07
N ALA A 49 -1.09 -26.41 0.52
CA ALA A 49 -0.48 -27.26 1.53
C ALA A 49 0.64 -28.10 0.91
N GLU A 50 1.77 -28.23 1.59
CA GLU A 50 2.90 -29.07 1.18
C GLU A 50 2.87 -30.42 1.89
N GLU A 51 3.38 -31.47 1.23
CA GLU A 51 3.37 -32.86 1.75
C GLU A 51 4.13 -33.00 3.09
N ASN A 52 5.19 -32.22 3.26
CA ASN A 52 6.02 -32.23 4.47
C ASN A 52 5.50 -31.30 5.58
N GLY A 53 4.31 -30.74 5.42
CA GLY A 53 3.74 -29.72 6.26
C GLY A 53 4.08 -28.31 5.78
N GLY A 54 3.30 -27.33 6.26
CA GLY A 54 3.45 -25.95 5.84
C GLY A 54 2.61 -25.58 4.61
N TYR A 55 2.89 -24.39 4.09
CA TYR A 55 2.18 -23.83 2.94
C TYR A 55 3.14 -23.13 1.99
N TYR A 56 2.98 -23.40 0.70
CA TYR A 56 3.45 -22.52 -0.36
C TYR A 56 2.36 -21.49 -0.66
N ILE A 57 2.74 -20.22 -0.77
CA ILE A 57 1.82 -19.09 -0.88
C ILE A 57 2.25 -18.25 -2.07
N GLU A 58 1.36 -18.05 -3.04
CA GLU A 58 1.65 -17.26 -4.24
C GLU A 58 0.58 -16.21 -4.50
N PHE A 59 1.00 -15.12 -5.12
CA PHE A 59 0.12 -14.03 -5.54
C PHE A 59 -0.07 -14.08 -7.07
N PRO A 60 -1.16 -14.63 -7.59
CA PRO A 60 -1.33 -14.88 -9.01
C PRO A 60 -1.36 -13.62 -9.88
N ASP A 61 -1.70 -12.48 -9.29
CA ASP A 61 -1.71 -11.18 -9.98
C ASP A 61 -0.33 -10.51 -10.05
N LEU A 62 0.63 -10.98 -9.27
CA LEU A 62 1.96 -10.40 -9.14
C LEU A 62 3.01 -11.45 -9.53
N GLU A 63 3.59 -11.30 -10.70
CA GLU A 63 4.56 -12.27 -11.23
C GLU A 63 5.81 -12.36 -10.33
N GLY A 64 6.18 -13.57 -9.93
CA GLY A 64 7.35 -13.84 -9.11
C GLY A 64 7.18 -13.51 -7.62
N VAL A 65 5.97 -13.15 -7.17
CA VAL A 65 5.70 -12.86 -5.76
C VAL A 65 5.12 -14.08 -5.06
N TYR A 66 5.93 -14.72 -4.24
CA TYR A 66 5.55 -15.90 -3.46
C TYR A 66 6.36 -15.98 -2.15
N THR A 67 5.86 -16.77 -1.23
CA THR A 67 6.51 -17.12 0.02
C THR A 67 6.10 -18.51 0.47
N GLY A 68 6.59 -18.99 1.59
CA GLY A 68 6.20 -20.26 2.18
C GLY A 68 6.56 -20.35 3.64
N ILE A 69 5.91 -21.26 4.32
CA ILE A 69 6.20 -21.63 5.71
C ILE A 69 6.30 -23.15 5.82
N SER A 70 7.17 -23.63 6.67
CA SER A 70 7.39 -25.08 6.90
C SER A 70 6.46 -25.70 7.95
N GLU A 71 5.65 -24.87 8.61
CA GLU A 71 4.74 -25.29 9.68
C GLU A 71 3.28 -25.11 9.26
N ASN A 72 2.38 -25.96 9.79
CA ASN A 72 0.94 -25.83 9.54
C ASN A 72 0.32 -24.71 10.42
N ASP A 73 0.89 -23.51 10.33
CA ASP A 73 0.48 -22.31 11.06
C ASP A 73 -0.07 -21.26 10.07
N LEU A 74 -1.41 -21.27 9.88
CA LEU A 74 -2.08 -20.31 9.01
C LEU A 74 -1.88 -18.85 9.41
N PRO A 75 -1.96 -18.46 10.69
CA PRO A 75 -1.60 -17.12 11.16
C PRO A 75 -0.22 -16.69 10.70
N LEU A 76 0.80 -17.52 10.89
CA LEU A 76 2.16 -17.26 10.43
C LEU A 76 2.22 -17.13 8.89
N GLY A 77 1.52 -18.02 8.17
CA GLY A 77 1.43 -17.95 6.70
C GLY A 77 0.83 -16.64 6.20
N LEU A 78 -0.20 -16.13 6.85
CA LEU A 78 -0.80 -14.84 6.52
C LEU A 78 0.12 -13.65 6.83
N GLU A 79 0.86 -13.72 7.93
CA GLU A 79 1.84 -12.71 8.30
C GLU A 79 2.97 -12.64 7.26
N MET A 80 3.57 -13.79 6.92
CA MET A 80 4.61 -13.90 5.89
C MET A 80 4.12 -13.44 4.51
N ALA A 81 2.89 -13.80 4.15
CA ALA A 81 2.27 -13.34 2.91
C ALA A 81 2.09 -11.81 2.88
N SER A 82 1.64 -11.22 4.00
CA SER A 82 1.49 -9.76 4.13
C SER A 82 2.84 -9.04 4.05
N GLU A 83 3.88 -9.60 4.66
CA GLU A 83 5.23 -9.05 4.64
C GLU A 83 5.80 -9.02 3.22
N VAL A 84 5.79 -10.17 2.53
CA VAL A 84 6.28 -10.26 1.14
C VAL A 84 5.48 -9.36 0.21
N LEU A 85 4.15 -9.34 0.33
CA LEU A 85 3.29 -8.46 -0.45
C LEU A 85 3.67 -6.99 -0.24
N GLY A 86 3.88 -6.58 1.00
CA GLY A 86 4.24 -5.21 1.35
C GLY A 86 5.60 -4.78 0.79
N MET A 87 6.61 -5.65 0.92
CA MET A 87 7.95 -5.41 0.38
C MET A 87 7.91 -5.28 -1.14
N MET A 88 7.31 -6.23 -1.85
CA MET A 88 7.28 -6.24 -3.31
C MET A 88 6.48 -5.07 -3.89
N LEU A 89 5.31 -4.77 -3.32
CA LEU A 89 4.52 -3.61 -3.75
C LEU A 89 5.26 -2.29 -3.51
N SER A 90 5.97 -2.16 -2.39
CA SER A 90 6.76 -0.95 -2.13
C SER A 90 7.90 -0.79 -3.12
N GLU A 91 8.55 -1.88 -3.51
CA GLU A 91 9.62 -1.89 -4.51
C GLU A 91 9.09 -1.52 -5.90
N PHE A 92 8.01 -2.14 -6.36
CA PHE A 92 7.38 -1.80 -7.64
C PHE A 92 6.99 -0.32 -7.71
N ILE A 93 6.43 0.21 -6.63
CA ILE A 93 6.02 1.63 -6.57
C ILE A 93 7.24 2.55 -6.59
N GLN A 94 8.31 2.25 -5.85
CA GLN A 94 9.54 3.06 -5.79
C GLN A 94 10.26 3.07 -7.13
N ASN A 95 10.32 1.93 -7.81
CA ASN A 95 10.98 1.79 -9.11
C ASN A 95 10.11 2.28 -10.28
N GLY A 96 8.84 2.62 -10.04
CA GLY A 96 7.90 2.96 -11.11
C GLY A 96 7.56 1.78 -12.02
N GLU A 97 7.72 0.56 -11.53
CA GLU A 97 7.40 -0.66 -12.26
C GLU A 97 5.88 -0.85 -12.38
N LYS A 98 5.47 -1.50 -13.47
CA LYS A 98 4.06 -1.80 -13.70
C LYS A 98 3.73 -3.15 -13.07
N PHE A 99 2.64 -3.21 -12.36
CA PHE A 99 2.09 -4.44 -11.83
C PHE A 99 0.57 -4.51 -12.02
N ASN A 100 0.02 -5.72 -11.98
CA ASN A 100 -1.41 -5.92 -12.21
C ASN A 100 -2.25 -5.42 -11.04
N ALA A 101 -3.46 -4.94 -11.34
CA ALA A 101 -4.46 -4.70 -10.30
C ALA A 101 -4.96 -6.03 -9.72
N PRO A 102 -5.39 -6.04 -8.44
CA PRO A 102 -5.90 -7.26 -7.83
C PRO A 102 -7.15 -7.77 -8.55
N SER A 103 -7.17 -9.05 -8.86
CA SER A 103 -8.32 -9.73 -9.44
C SER A 103 -9.40 -10.01 -8.38
N PRO A 104 -10.67 -10.11 -8.79
CA PRO A 104 -11.71 -10.59 -7.89
C PRO A 104 -11.39 -12.01 -7.41
N ILE A 105 -11.48 -12.26 -6.09
CA ILE A 105 -11.11 -13.52 -5.47
C ILE A 105 -11.84 -14.73 -6.08
N ASN A 106 -13.10 -14.55 -6.50
CA ASN A 106 -13.92 -15.58 -7.12
C ASN A 106 -13.51 -15.92 -8.56
N MET A 107 -12.60 -15.17 -9.16
CA MET A 107 -12.07 -15.42 -10.50
C MET A 107 -10.72 -16.14 -10.47
N ILE A 108 -10.10 -16.27 -9.31
CA ILE A 108 -8.81 -16.95 -9.15
C ILE A 108 -9.01 -18.45 -9.29
N LYS A 109 -8.38 -19.04 -10.30
CA LYS A 109 -8.37 -20.49 -10.49
C LYS A 109 -7.41 -21.15 -9.51
N HIS A 110 -7.89 -22.14 -8.80
CA HIS A 110 -7.11 -22.93 -7.84
C HIS A 110 -7.58 -24.38 -7.85
N ARG A 111 -6.78 -25.28 -7.31
CA ARG A 111 -7.10 -26.71 -7.19
C ARG A 111 -7.99 -26.96 -5.97
N GLU A 112 -8.65 -28.09 -5.88
CA GLU A 112 -9.47 -28.47 -4.72
C GLU A 112 -8.67 -28.55 -3.40
N THR A 113 -7.37 -28.83 -3.49
CA THR A 113 -6.45 -28.90 -2.35
C THR A 113 -5.87 -27.55 -1.95
N GLU A 114 -6.21 -26.49 -2.67
CA GLU A 114 -5.73 -25.13 -2.45
C GLU A 114 -6.89 -24.25 -1.96
N PHE A 115 -6.58 -23.20 -1.28
CA PHE A 115 -7.58 -22.17 -0.96
C PHE A 115 -7.07 -20.78 -1.30
N VAL A 116 -8.00 -19.89 -1.60
CA VAL A 116 -7.69 -18.49 -1.92
C VAL A 116 -8.18 -17.59 -0.80
N THR A 117 -7.34 -16.65 -0.41
CA THR A 117 -7.71 -15.62 0.57
C THR A 117 -7.21 -14.25 0.11
N LEU A 118 -7.78 -13.19 0.67
CA LEU A 118 -7.27 -11.83 0.46
C LEU A 118 -6.26 -11.49 1.54
N VAL A 119 -5.07 -11.10 1.12
CA VAL A 119 -4.02 -10.59 1.99
C VAL A 119 -4.00 -9.07 1.86
N ALA A 120 -4.21 -8.38 2.97
CA ALA A 120 -4.21 -6.92 3.03
C ALA A 120 -2.94 -6.41 3.73
N VAL A 121 -2.35 -5.35 3.20
CA VAL A 121 -1.13 -4.76 3.74
C VAL A 121 -1.16 -3.24 3.66
N ASP A 122 -0.58 -2.58 4.65
CA ASP A 122 -0.27 -1.16 4.60
C ASP A 122 1.13 -0.97 3.99
N VAL A 123 1.18 -0.78 2.68
CA VAL A 123 2.43 -0.65 1.91
C VAL A 123 3.27 0.54 2.40
N SER A 124 2.63 1.56 3.01
CA SER A 124 3.35 2.73 3.52
C SER A 124 4.39 2.41 4.60
N GLN A 125 4.28 1.23 5.23
CA GLN A 125 5.23 0.78 6.26
C GLN A 125 6.53 0.22 5.68
N TYR A 126 6.51 -0.20 4.40
CA TYR A 126 7.62 -0.84 3.70
C TYR A 126 8.43 0.11 2.84
N PHE A 127 7.92 1.31 2.57
CA PHE A 127 8.77 2.33 1.98
C PHE A 127 9.95 2.57 2.91
N GLU A 128 11.16 2.53 2.37
CA GLU A 128 12.32 2.93 3.15
C GLU A 128 11.96 4.25 3.82
N LYS A 129 12.14 4.31 5.15
CA LYS A 129 11.98 5.56 5.90
C LYS A 129 13.04 6.50 5.40
N ASP A 130 12.68 7.20 4.35
CA ASP A 130 13.56 7.97 3.50
C ASP A 130 14.47 8.84 4.36
N LYS A 131 15.75 8.75 4.10
CA LYS A 131 16.70 9.75 4.56
C LYS A 131 16.17 11.08 4.08
N LEU A 132 15.61 11.87 4.98
CA LEU A 132 15.05 13.17 4.64
C LEU A 132 16.12 13.98 3.90
N VAL A 133 15.83 14.34 2.66
CA VAL A 133 16.70 15.19 1.86
C VAL A 133 16.35 16.63 2.11
N LYS A 134 17.31 17.43 2.58
CA LYS A 134 17.10 18.87 2.75
C LYS A 134 17.04 19.53 1.37
N LYS A 135 15.90 20.14 1.04
CA LYS A 135 15.72 20.98 -0.16
C LYS A 135 15.59 22.44 0.25
N THR A 136 16.32 23.32 -0.42
CA THR A 136 16.21 24.79 -0.25
C THR A 136 15.36 25.31 -1.41
N LEU A 137 14.25 25.97 -1.07
CA LEU A 137 13.31 26.51 -2.03
C LEU A 137 13.19 28.02 -1.85
N SER A 138 13.01 28.74 -2.95
CA SER A 138 12.71 30.17 -2.96
C SER A 138 11.25 30.37 -3.28
N ILE A 139 10.51 30.98 -2.35
CA ILE A 139 9.10 31.34 -2.53
C ILE A 139 8.92 32.84 -2.29
N PRO A 140 7.89 33.49 -2.86
CA PRO A 140 7.59 34.88 -2.59
C PRO A 140 7.35 35.13 -1.10
N LYS A 141 7.86 36.25 -0.59
CA LYS A 141 7.76 36.61 0.85
C LYS A 141 6.32 36.54 1.38
N TRP A 142 5.38 37.04 0.62
CA TRP A 142 3.96 37.04 1.04
C TRP A 142 3.37 35.63 1.17
N VAL A 143 3.85 34.66 0.37
CA VAL A 143 3.46 33.24 0.45
C VAL A 143 4.00 32.62 1.72
N ASP A 144 5.27 32.88 2.05
CA ASP A 144 5.90 32.42 3.29
C ASP A 144 5.15 32.94 4.53
N GLU A 145 4.87 34.28 4.56
CA GLU A 145 4.12 34.89 5.65
C GLU A 145 2.70 34.30 5.80
N ARG A 146 2.02 34.04 4.70
CA ARG A 146 0.70 33.41 4.70
C ARG A 146 0.78 31.96 5.22
N GLY A 147 1.75 31.18 4.76
CA GLY A 147 1.94 29.79 5.20
C GLY A 147 2.20 29.72 6.71
N LYS A 148 3.07 30.59 7.22
CA LYS A 148 3.36 30.67 8.66
C LYS A 148 2.11 31.03 9.48
N LYS A 149 1.28 31.98 9.02
CA LYS A 149 0.03 32.37 9.69
C LYS A 149 -0.99 31.21 9.71
N LEU A 150 -0.99 30.37 8.69
CA LEU A 150 -1.89 29.22 8.58
C LEU A 150 -1.34 27.96 9.24
N GLY A 151 -0.10 27.98 9.77
CA GLY A 151 0.55 26.84 10.38
C GLY A 151 0.87 25.73 9.39
N VAL A 152 1.15 26.07 8.12
CA VAL A 152 1.42 25.11 7.05
C VAL A 152 2.78 24.46 7.26
N ASP A 153 2.81 23.12 7.24
CA ASP A 153 4.04 22.35 7.10
C ASP A 153 4.46 22.34 5.61
N PHE A 154 5.45 23.16 5.28
CA PHE A 154 5.92 23.31 3.91
C PHE A 154 6.53 22.01 3.34
N SER A 155 7.17 21.18 4.19
CA SER A 155 7.73 19.89 3.76
C SER A 155 6.63 18.91 3.40
N ALA A 156 5.61 18.80 4.24
CA ALA A 156 4.46 17.94 3.98
C ALA A 156 3.68 18.41 2.73
N LEU A 157 3.47 19.72 2.58
CA LEU A 157 2.79 20.30 1.42
C LEU A 157 3.55 20.02 0.13
N LEU A 158 4.88 20.20 0.12
CA LEU A 158 5.72 19.92 -1.04
C LEU A 158 5.69 18.44 -1.41
N THR A 159 5.84 17.56 -0.41
CA THR A 159 5.77 16.11 -0.63
C THR A 159 4.43 15.72 -1.26
N GLN A 160 3.33 16.24 -0.72
CA GLN A 160 2.00 15.98 -1.28
C GLN A 160 1.86 16.51 -2.72
N ALA A 161 2.33 17.72 -2.99
CA ALA A 161 2.27 18.32 -4.32
C ALA A 161 3.05 17.50 -5.36
N ILE A 162 4.24 16.99 -4.99
CA ILE A 162 5.06 16.13 -5.87
C ILE A 162 4.34 14.81 -6.15
N LEU A 163 3.75 14.17 -5.14
CA LEU A 163 3.00 12.93 -5.31
C LEU A 163 1.71 13.11 -6.16
N GLU A 164 1.18 14.31 -6.19
CA GLU A 164 0.00 14.66 -7.00
C GLU A 164 0.36 15.13 -8.41
N THR A 165 1.64 15.43 -8.66
CA THR A 165 2.11 15.84 -10.00
C THR A 165 2.14 14.62 -10.90
N THR A 166 1.30 14.62 -11.93
CA THR A 166 1.29 13.60 -13.00
C THR A 166 1.88 14.21 -14.26
N GLU A 167 2.88 13.55 -14.84
CA GLU A 167 3.35 13.87 -16.20
C GLU A 167 2.32 13.49 -17.27
#